data_9634983df05241373b278365f485bf4e
#
_entry.id   9634983df05241373b278365f485bf4e
#
_cell.length_a   1.000
_cell.length_b   1.000
_cell.length_c   1.000
_cell.angle_alpha   90.00
_cell.angle_beta   90.00
_cell.angle_gamma   90.00
#
_symmetry.space_group_name_H-M   'P 1'
#
loop_
_entity.id
_entity.type
_entity.pdbx_description
1 polymer ?
#
loop_
_entity_poly.entity_id
_entity_poly.type
_entity_poly.pdbx_seq_one_letter_code
_entity_poly.pdbx_strand_id
1 'polypeptide(L)'
;MRFAKLHGLGNDFLLLDLRAGGEPLPARRALELCDRHRGVGGDGLLTLLPGDRMLVQNADGSIPEMCGNGARCAALWIATDGCTRPANARVELLTDAGPRPCTVDARSPTRGLVEVDMGTARIEPARRLSRWEALPVSMGNPHRVIFVEGGASRLAAEAGPDLCRMEDANIEFVERSGPQRYAAHVWERGAGLTQACGTGACAVAAAAISRGEAPRDADITVELPGGALTIRIDARDRVRMRGPAELVFLGELPQS
;
A
#
# COMPACT_ATOMS: atom_id res chain seq x y z
N MET A 1 -18.45 4.08 19.42
CA MET A 1 -17.85 4.70 18.19
C MET A 1 -17.90 3.66 17.08
N ARG A 2 -18.48 4.01 15.91
CA ARG A 2 -18.57 3.09 14.76
C ARG A 2 -17.27 3.07 13.99
N PHE A 3 -16.91 1.90 13.45
CA PHE A 3 -15.75 1.72 12.57
C PHE A 3 -16.06 0.75 11.44
N ALA A 4 -15.28 0.81 10.39
CA ALA A 4 -15.28 -0.17 9.32
C ALA A 4 -13.97 -0.96 9.33
N LYS A 5 -14.04 -2.26 9.04
CA LYS A 5 -12.88 -3.12 8.78
C LYS A 5 -12.75 -3.30 7.28
N LEU A 6 -11.67 -2.79 6.70
CA LEU A 6 -11.39 -2.91 5.27
C LEU A 6 -10.01 -3.52 5.04
N HIS A 7 -9.76 -4.03 3.84
CA HIS A 7 -8.42 -4.43 3.43
C HIS A 7 -8.15 -4.15 1.94
N GLY A 8 -6.87 -4.00 1.62
CA GLY A 8 -6.35 -4.04 0.27
C GLY A 8 -5.30 -5.14 0.15
N LEU A 9 -5.65 -6.28 -0.47
CA LEU A 9 -4.77 -7.44 -0.62
C LEU A 9 -4.28 -8.02 0.72
N GLY A 10 -5.17 -8.14 1.72
CA GLY A 10 -4.83 -8.69 3.03
C GLY A 10 -4.18 -7.71 4.00
N ASN A 11 -3.68 -6.57 3.54
CA ASN A 11 -3.26 -5.48 4.42
C ASN A 11 -4.51 -4.77 4.93
N ASP A 12 -4.82 -4.92 6.23
CA ASP A 12 -6.12 -4.70 6.80
C ASP A 12 -6.15 -3.54 7.81
N PHE A 13 -7.19 -2.72 7.69
CA PHE A 13 -7.32 -1.47 8.44
C PHE A 13 -8.65 -1.38 9.16
N LEU A 14 -8.60 -0.71 10.33
CA LEU A 14 -9.78 -0.08 10.90
C LEU A 14 -9.93 1.30 10.27
N LEU A 15 -11.14 1.69 9.89
CA LEU A 15 -11.43 3.02 9.37
C LEU A 15 -12.45 3.70 10.27
N LEU A 16 -12.08 4.89 10.75
CA LEU A 16 -12.96 5.82 11.45
C LEU A 16 -13.34 6.97 10.51
N ASP A 17 -14.63 7.13 10.26
CA ASP A 17 -15.14 8.24 9.47
C ASP A 17 -15.57 9.39 10.38
N LEU A 18 -14.69 10.39 10.49
CA LEU A 18 -14.89 11.60 11.26
C LEU A 18 -15.13 12.82 10.37
N ARG A 19 -15.56 12.62 9.12
CA ARG A 19 -15.82 13.73 8.18
C ARG A 19 -16.95 14.65 8.64
N ALA A 20 -17.90 14.12 9.40
CA ALA A 20 -18.98 14.91 10.02
C ALA A 20 -18.56 15.64 11.31
N GLY A 21 -17.34 15.44 11.77
CA GLY A 21 -16.77 16.00 12.99
C GLY A 21 -16.26 14.93 13.96
N GLY A 22 -15.43 15.34 14.90
CA GLY A 22 -14.78 14.51 15.89
C GLY A 22 -13.25 14.69 15.86
N GLU A 23 -12.60 14.17 16.90
CA GLU A 23 -11.14 14.24 17.05
C GLU A 23 -10.51 12.88 16.72
N PRO A 24 -9.36 12.85 16.02
CA PRO A 24 -8.60 11.63 15.81
C PRO A 24 -8.27 10.96 17.15
N LEU A 25 -8.21 9.64 17.13
CA LEU A 25 -7.80 8.90 18.32
C LEU A 25 -6.30 9.13 18.60
N PRO A 26 -5.92 9.24 19.90
CA PRO A 26 -4.51 9.31 20.26
C PRO A 26 -3.79 8.03 19.86
N ALA A 27 -2.50 8.12 19.56
CA ALA A 27 -1.66 7.00 19.08
C ALA A 27 -1.78 5.75 19.97
N ARG A 28 -1.78 5.93 21.29
CA ARG A 28 -1.97 4.82 22.24
C ARG A 28 -3.27 4.04 21.98
N ARG A 29 -4.37 4.75 21.70
CA ARG A 29 -5.66 4.09 21.46
C ARG A 29 -5.68 3.38 20.10
N ALA A 30 -5.02 3.93 19.10
CA ALA A 30 -4.84 3.25 17.81
C ALA A 30 -4.06 1.93 17.96
N LEU A 31 -2.96 1.92 18.73
CA LEU A 31 -2.20 0.71 19.06
C LEU A 31 -3.08 -0.34 19.75
N GLU A 32 -3.85 0.04 20.77
CA GLU A 32 -4.76 -0.87 21.50
C GLU A 32 -5.80 -1.48 20.56
N LEU A 33 -6.36 -0.70 19.64
CA LEU A 33 -7.35 -1.17 18.67
C LEU A 33 -6.77 -2.10 17.62
N CYS A 34 -5.52 -1.85 17.20
CA CYS A 34 -4.82 -2.67 16.21
C CYS A 34 -4.28 -4.00 16.79
N ASP A 35 -4.22 -4.17 18.12
CA ASP A 35 -3.82 -5.44 18.73
C ASP A 35 -4.78 -6.56 18.32
N ARG A 36 -4.25 -7.62 17.67
CA ARG A 36 -5.05 -8.72 17.12
C ARG A 36 -5.60 -9.68 18.18
N HIS A 37 -5.12 -9.58 19.42
CA HIS A 37 -5.53 -10.46 20.54
C HIS A 37 -6.40 -9.76 21.58
N ARG A 38 -6.25 -8.44 21.73
CA ARG A 38 -6.91 -7.65 22.76
C ARG A 38 -7.76 -6.50 22.23
N GLY A 39 -7.56 -6.14 20.96
CA GLY A 39 -8.32 -5.13 20.23
C GLY A 39 -9.22 -5.73 19.16
N VAL A 40 -9.49 -4.94 18.14
CA VAL A 40 -10.17 -5.38 16.92
C VAL A 40 -9.20 -6.13 16.01
N GLY A 41 -7.93 -5.74 16.05
CA GLY A 41 -6.87 -6.26 15.20
C GLY A 41 -6.80 -5.58 13.82
N GLY A 42 -5.60 -5.23 13.40
CA GLY A 42 -5.36 -4.65 12.08
C GLY A 42 -3.92 -4.23 11.91
N ASP A 43 -3.52 -3.96 10.67
CA ASP A 43 -2.21 -3.43 10.34
C ASP A 43 -2.12 -1.92 10.59
N GLY A 44 -3.28 -1.27 10.75
CA GLY A 44 -3.34 0.15 11.07
C GLY A 44 -4.75 0.70 11.21
N LEU A 45 -4.80 1.96 11.64
CA LEU A 45 -5.99 2.77 11.74
C LEU A 45 -5.97 3.86 10.67
N LEU A 46 -7.03 3.94 9.89
CA LEU A 46 -7.32 5.05 8.97
C LEU A 46 -8.34 5.96 9.64
N THR A 47 -8.07 7.26 9.66
CA THR A 47 -9.04 8.26 10.11
C THR A 47 -9.35 9.22 8.97
N LEU A 48 -10.62 9.30 8.57
CA LEU A 48 -11.11 10.28 7.61
C LEU A 48 -11.61 11.52 8.34
N LEU A 49 -11.06 12.66 7.99
CA LEU A 49 -11.40 13.97 8.52
C LEU A 49 -12.14 14.81 7.47
N PRO A 50 -12.74 15.97 7.85
CA PRO A 50 -13.38 16.88 6.89
C PRO A 50 -12.47 17.22 5.70
N GLY A 51 -13.07 17.30 4.51
CA GLY A 51 -12.36 17.53 3.25
C GLY A 51 -11.62 16.30 2.73
N ASP A 52 -12.09 15.09 3.09
CA ASP A 52 -11.51 13.80 2.69
C ASP A 52 -10.01 13.66 3.03
N ARG A 53 -9.60 14.28 4.15
CA ARG A 53 -8.25 14.11 4.67
C ARG A 53 -8.12 12.75 5.36
N MET A 54 -7.15 11.96 4.92
CA MET A 54 -6.84 10.66 5.46
C MET A 54 -5.58 10.74 6.34
N LEU A 55 -5.72 10.33 7.59
CA LEU A 55 -4.59 10.05 8.49
C LEU A 55 -4.39 8.54 8.59
N VAL A 56 -3.13 8.13 8.69
CA VAL A 56 -2.74 6.72 8.85
C VAL A 56 -1.91 6.57 10.13
N GLN A 57 -2.27 5.59 10.94
CA GLN A 57 -1.50 5.17 12.12
C GLN A 57 -1.27 3.66 12.02
N ASN A 58 -0.03 3.24 11.91
CA ASN A 58 0.31 1.81 11.85
C ASN A 58 0.15 1.13 13.22
N ALA A 59 0.03 -0.19 13.22
CA ALA A 59 -0.10 -0.99 14.44
C ALA A 59 1.14 -0.95 15.36
N ASP A 60 2.29 -0.48 14.87
CA ASP A 60 3.51 -0.25 15.66
C ASP A 60 3.59 1.18 16.24
N GLY A 61 2.59 2.04 15.95
CA GLY A 61 2.52 3.43 16.36
C GLY A 61 3.20 4.42 15.42
N SER A 62 3.83 3.96 14.35
CA SER A 62 4.40 4.85 13.33
C SER A 62 3.29 5.52 12.51
N ILE A 63 3.60 6.72 12.02
CA ILE A 63 2.68 7.54 11.22
C ILE A 63 3.32 7.76 9.86
N PRO A 64 2.96 6.95 8.84
CA PRO A 64 3.47 7.17 7.50
C PRO A 64 2.73 8.34 6.83
N GLU A 65 3.44 9.11 6.02
CA GLU A 65 2.84 10.22 5.27
C GLU A 65 1.78 9.74 4.26
N MET A 66 1.87 8.48 3.81
CA MET A 66 0.96 7.87 2.84
C MET A 66 1.01 6.34 2.93
N CYS A 67 -0.15 5.71 2.75
CA CYS A 67 -0.31 4.27 2.60
C CYS A 67 -1.19 3.96 1.39
N GLY A 68 -0.61 3.33 0.35
CA GLY A 68 -1.34 3.02 -0.89
C GLY A 68 -2.50 2.04 -0.70
N ASN A 69 -2.35 1.06 0.20
CA ASN A 69 -3.41 0.11 0.53
C ASN A 69 -4.54 0.81 1.30
N GLY A 70 -4.17 1.64 2.29
CA GLY A 70 -5.11 2.47 3.03
C GLY A 70 -5.86 3.47 2.14
N ALA A 71 -5.16 4.10 1.18
CA ALA A 71 -5.77 5.02 0.22
C ALA A 71 -6.85 4.34 -0.64
N ARG A 72 -6.63 3.09 -1.08
CA ARG A 72 -7.66 2.34 -1.80
C ARG A 72 -8.89 2.07 -0.93
N CYS A 73 -8.68 1.66 0.33
CA CYS A 73 -9.76 1.44 1.30
C CYS A 73 -10.56 2.72 1.57
N ALA A 74 -9.87 3.82 1.84
CA ALA A 74 -10.50 5.13 2.10
C ALA A 74 -11.28 5.65 0.89
N ALA A 75 -10.71 5.56 -0.31
CA ALA A 75 -11.37 5.99 -1.54
C ALA A 75 -12.61 5.14 -1.84
N LEU A 76 -12.56 3.81 -1.64
CA LEU A 76 -13.74 2.94 -1.74
C LEU A 76 -14.83 3.40 -0.77
N TRP A 77 -14.48 3.60 0.48
CA TRP A 77 -15.41 4.05 1.53
C TRP A 77 -16.10 5.36 1.17
N ILE A 78 -15.34 6.36 0.74
CA ILE A 78 -15.87 7.67 0.37
C ILE A 78 -16.78 7.57 -0.86
N ALA A 79 -16.31 6.92 -1.93
CA ALA A 79 -17.05 6.81 -3.18
C ALA A 79 -18.39 6.07 -3.02
N THR A 80 -18.40 5.03 -2.20
CA THR A 80 -19.59 4.18 -1.97
C THR A 80 -20.47 4.65 -0.84
N ASP A 81 -20.20 5.83 -0.27
CA ASP A 81 -20.96 6.44 0.83
C ASP A 81 -21.06 5.50 2.04
N GLY A 82 -19.90 5.15 2.58
CA GLY A 82 -19.80 4.21 3.69
C GLY A 82 -20.16 2.76 3.33
N CYS A 83 -19.86 2.36 2.10
CA CYS A 83 -20.18 1.04 1.55
C CYS A 83 -21.68 0.72 1.49
N THR A 84 -22.52 1.72 1.26
CA THR A 84 -23.98 1.56 1.16
C THR A 84 -24.47 1.40 -0.28
N ARG A 85 -23.72 1.87 -1.29
CA ARG A 85 -24.11 1.85 -2.71
C ARG A 85 -22.91 1.61 -3.63
N PRO A 86 -23.10 0.99 -4.82
CA PRO A 86 -22.05 0.95 -5.85
C PRO A 86 -21.66 2.34 -6.33
N ALA A 87 -20.44 2.50 -6.83
CA ALA A 87 -19.96 3.78 -7.35
C ALA A 87 -18.95 3.60 -8.49
N ASN A 88 -19.02 4.54 -9.43
CA ASN A 88 -17.93 4.83 -10.37
C ASN A 88 -17.61 6.32 -10.18
N ALA A 89 -16.55 6.64 -9.46
CA ALA A 89 -16.30 7.99 -8.98
C ALA A 89 -14.81 8.33 -8.96
N ARG A 90 -14.55 9.64 -8.96
CA ARG A 90 -13.24 10.20 -8.62
C ARG A 90 -13.30 10.74 -7.19
N VAL A 91 -12.28 10.44 -6.42
CA VAL A 91 -12.08 10.90 -5.05
C VAL A 91 -10.70 11.54 -4.97
N GLU A 92 -10.58 12.68 -4.36
CA GLU A 92 -9.31 13.30 -4.05
C GLU A 92 -9.03 13.16 -2.56
N LEU A 93 -8.13 12.24 -2.19
CA LEU A 93 -7.70 12.10 -0.80
C LEU A 93 -6.61 13.12 -0.49
N LEU A 94 -6.76 13.83 0.63
CA LEU A 94 -5.70 14.66 1.18
C LEU A 94 -4.90 13.82 2.17
N THR A 95 -3.60 13.65 1.91
CA THR A 95 -2.67 12.91 2.79
C THR A 95 -1.52 13.81 3.23
N ASP A 96 -0.73 13.39 4.21
CA ASP A 96 0.44 14.15 4.63
C ASP A 96 1.52 14.20 3.54
N ALA A 97 1.51 13.26 2.59
CA ALA A 97 2.32 13.30 1.37
C ALA A 97 1.68 14.13 0.22
N GLY A 98 0.64 14.90 0.52
CA GLY A 98 -0.11 15.72 -0.45
C GLY A 98 -1.35 15.04 -1.04
N PRO A 99 -2.02 15.70 -2.00
CA PRO A 99 -3.22 15.17 -2.65
C PRO A 99 -2.93 13.86 -3.41
N ARG A 100 -3.87 12.93 -3.29
CA ARG A 100 -3.84 11.63 -3.99
C ARG A 100 -5.15 11.43 -4.75
N PRO A 101 -5.19 11.77 -6.04
CA PRO A 101 -6.33 11.47 -6.89
C PRO A 101 -6.55 9.96 -6.98
N CYS A 102 -7.79 9.55 -6.75
CA CYS A 102 -8.22 8.16 -6.84
C CYS A 102 -9.36 8.02 -7.85
N THR A 103 -9.38 6.92 -8.60
CA THR A 103 -10.51 6.52 -9.43
C THR A 103 -11.06 5.20 -8.90
N VAL A 104 -12.33 5.17 -8.56
CA VAL A 104 -13.02 4.03 -7.96
C VAL A 104 -13.97 3.41 -8.98
N ASP A 105 -13.85 2.10 -9.23
CA ASP A 105 -14.81 1.27 -9.97
C ASP A 105 -15.34 0.19 -9.01
N ALA A 106 -16.44 0.50 -8.32
CA ALA A 106 -17.07 -0.37 -7.35
C ALA A 106 -18.46 -0.79 -7.86
N ARG A 107 -18.53 -1.99 -8.44
CA ARG A 107 -19.80 -2.62 -8.89
C ARG A 107 -20.64 -3.20 -7.75
N SER A 108 -20.03 -3.33 -6.58
CA SER A 108 -20.66 -3.71 -5.32
C SER A 108 -20.39 -2.60 -4.28
N PRO A 109 -21.28 -2.37 -3.33
CA PRO A 109 -21.05 -1.39 -2.26
C PRO A 109 -19.79 -1.68 -1.43
N THR A 110 -19.45 -2.96 -1.29
CA THR A 110 -18.41 -3.44 -0.38
C THR A 110 -17.10 -3.82 -1.06
N ARG A 111 -17.04 -3.81 -2.41
CA ARG A 111 -15.86 -4.23 -3.18
C ARG A 111 -15.67 -3.36 -4.42
N GLY A 112 -14.44 -2.96 -4.67
CA GLY A 112 -14.10 -2.20 -5.85
C GLY A 112 -12.64 -2.33 -6.27
N LEU A 113 -12.38 -1.95 -7.50
CA LEU A 113 -11.04 -1.66 -7.99
C LEU A 113 -10.78 -0.17 -7.83
N VAL A 114 -9.66 0.17 -7.22
CA VAL A 114 -9.27 1.57 -6.98
C VAL A 114 -7.91 1.81 -7.60
N GLU A 115 -7.84 2.82 -8.45
CA GLU A 115 -6.58 3.37 -8.96
C GLU A 115 -6.22 4.60 -8.13
N VAL A 116 -4.97 4.65 -7.67
CA VAL A 116 -4.41 5.74 -6.85
C VAL A 116 -3.22 6.35 -7.59
N ASP A 117 -3.15 7.67 -7.67
CA ASP A 117 -1.94 8.39 -8.08
C ASP A 117 -0.90 8.32 -6.95
N MET A 118 0.14 7.54 -7.17
CA MET A 118 1.21 7.30 -6.18
C MET A 118 2.33 8.36 -6.22
N GLY A 119 2.20 9.37 -7.08
CA GLY A 119 3.24 10.37 -7.31
C GLY A 119 4.29 9.89 -8.30
N THR A 120 5.54 10.25 -8.08
CA THR A 120 6.63 10.03 -9.04
C THR A 120 7.67 9.08 -8.47
N ALA A 121 8.07 8.07 -9.25
CA ALA A 121 9.19 7.20 -8.92
C ALA A 121 10.52 7.91 -9.21
N ARG A 122 11.50 7.76 -8.31
CA ARG A 122 12.89 8.18 -8.53
C ARG A 122 13.78 6.96 -8.48
N ILE A 123 14.55 6.74 -9.53
CA ILE A 123 15.40 5.56 -9.69
C ILE A 123 16.85 6.04 -9.70
N GLU A 124 17.70 5.39 -8.93
CA GLU A 124 19.14 5.60 -8.94
C GLU A 124 19.83 4.47 -9.71
N PRO A 125 21.09 4.66 -10.13
CA PRO A 125 21.85 3.59 -10.77
C PRO A 125 21.92 2.34 -9.89
N ALA A 126 21.86 1.18 -10.54
CA ALA A 126 22.02 -0.09 -9.88
C ALA A 126 23.37 -0.16 -9.15
N ARG A 127 23.37 -0.77 -7.96
CA ARG A 127 24.58 -0.93 -7.17
C ARG A 127 24.65 -2.30 -6.50
N ARG A 128 25.84 -2.70 -6.13
CA ARG A 128 26.02 -3.96 -5.41
C ARG A 128 25.54 -3.82 -3.97
N LEU A 129 24.67 -4.73 -3.56
CA LEU A 129 24.18 -4.89 -2.21
C LEU A 129 24.46 -6.34 -1.77
N SER A 130 25.48 -6.54 -0.94
CA SER A 130 26.00 -7.88 -0.60
C SER A 130 26.40 -8.66 -1.88
N ARG A 131 25.77 -9.79 -2.15
CA ARG A 131 26.00 -10.62 -3.35
C ARG A 131 25.08 -10.28 -4.52
N TRP A 132 24.09 -9.42 -4.34
CA TRP A 132 23.11 -9.08 -5.36
C TRP A 132 23.38 -7.71 -5.98
N GLU A 133 22.85 -7.52 -7.17
CA GLU A 133 22.65 -6.21 -7.76
C GLU A 133 21.27 -5.69 -7.33
N ALA A 134 21.21 -4.50 -6.76
CA ALA A 134 20.00 -3.85 -6.32
C ALA A 134 19.79 -2.53 -7.04
N LEU A 135 18.54 -2.25 -7.42
CA LEU A 135 18.13 -0.94 -7.92
C LEU A 135 17.51 -0.16 -6.78
N PRO A 136 18.11 0.96 -6.34
CA PRO A 136 17.49 1.88 -5.43
C PRO A 136 16.35 2.62 -6.12
N VAL A 137 15.17 2.57 -5.51
CA VAL A 137 13.97 3.28 -5.98
C VAL A 137 13.35 4.01 -4.81
N SER A 138 12.91 5.26 -5.03
CA SER A 138 12.14 6.01 -4.04
C SER A 138 10.73 6.26 -4.56
N MET A 139 9.74 5.90 -3.73
CA MET A 139 8.32 6.23 -3.91
C MET A 139 7.84 7.24 -2.84
N GLY A 140 8.79 8.05 -2.31
CA GLY A 140 8.64 8.83 -1.09
C GLY A 140 9.33 8.14 0.09
N ASN A 141 9.29 6.81 0.13
CA ASN A 141 10.06 5.93 1.00
C ASN A 141 11.09 5.12 0.18
N PRO A 142 12.20 4.67 0.80
CA PRO A 142 13.28 3.99 0.09
C PRO A 142 12.98 2.50 -0.12
N HIS A 143 13.31 2.02 -1.34
CA HIS A 143 13.20 0.63 -1.76
C HIS A 143 14.52 0.15 -2.39
N ARG A 144 14.80 -1.16 -2.28
CA ARG A 144 15.90 -1.86 -2.93
C ARG A 144 15.36 -3.06 -3.67
N VAL A 145 15.22 -2.91 -4.98
CA VAL A 145 14.65 -3.95 -5.84
C VAL A 145 15.76 -4.86 -6.34
N ILE A 146 15.64 -6.15 -6.06
CA ILE A 146 16.60 -7.20 -6.37
C ILE A 146 15.91 -8.25 -7.23
N PHE A 147 16.29 -8.35 -8.51
CA PHE A 147 15.78 -9.38 -9.40
C PHE A 147 16.55 -10.69 -9.20
N VAL A 148 15.80 -11.78 -9.10
CA VAL A 148 16.34 -13.14 -8.92
C VAL A 148 15.67 -14.11 -9.86
N GLU A 149 16.36 -15.23 -10.18
CA GLU A 149 15.81 -16.28 -11.06
C GLU A 149 14.84 -17.21 -10.33
N GLY A 150 14.90 -17.25 -9.00
CA GLY A 150 14.02 -18.07 -8.18
C GLY A 150 14.28 -17.91 -6.68
N GLY A 151 13.29 -18.34 -5.87
CA GLY A 151 13.38 -18.36 -4.42
C GLY A 151 13.16 -17.00 -3.75
N ALA A 152 12.50 -16.04 -4.42
CA ALA A 152 12.26 -14.70 -3.89
C ALA A 152 11.62 -14.71 -2.50
N SER A 153 10.63 -15.57 -2.27
CA SER A 153 9.97 -15.71 -0.96
C SER A 153 10.95 -16.10 0.15
N ARG A 154 11.78 -17.11 -0.10
CA ARG A 154 12.78 -17.57 0.85
C ARG A 154 13.85 -16.51 1.08
N LEU A 155 14.35 -15.87 0.01
CA LEU A 155 15.36 -14.82 0.10
C LEU A 155 14.86 -13.59 0.87
N ALA A 156 13.60 -13.21 0.70
CA ALA A 156 13.00 -12.12 1.46
C ALA A 156 12.97 -12.45 2.97
N ALA A 157 12.70 -13.70 3.35
CA ALA A 157 12.71 -14.11 4.74
C ALA A 157 14.12 -14.22 5.33
N GLU A 158 15.08 -14.80 4.58
CA GLU A 158 16.43 -15.08 5.07
C GLU A 158 17.36 -13.87 5.03
N ALA A 159 17.34 -13.08 3.96
CA ALA A 159 18.26 -11.96 3.75
C ALA A 159 17.61 -10.57 3.97
N GLY A 160 16.30 -10.48 3.81
CA GLY A 160 15.55 -9.23 3.96
C GLY A 160 15.82 -8.46 5.25
N PRO A 161 15.81 -9.12 6.44
CA PRO A 161 16.07 -8.44 7.71
C PRO A 161 17.42 -7.71 7.77
N ASP A 162 18.48 -8.39 7.33
CA ASP A 162 19.83 -7.82 7.39
C ASP A 162 20.01 -6.70 6.38
N LEU A 163 19.55 -6.92 5.14
CA LEU A 163 19.62 -5.91 4.09
C LEU A 163 18.77 -4.68 4.43
N CYS A 164 17.59 -4.87 5.00
CA CYS A 164 16.74 -3.77 5.45
C CYS A 164 17.43 -2.90 6.51
N ARG A 165 18.09 -3.52 7.49
CA ARG A 165 18.85 -2.80 8.51
C ARG A 165 20.07 -2.07 7.94
N MET A 166 20.78 -2.67 6.97
CA MET A 166 21.96 -2.08 6.33
C MET A 166 21.61 -0.85 5.49
N GLU A 167 20.46 -0.89 4.81
CA GLU A 167 20.05 0.10 3.82
C GLU A 167 19.04 1.13 4.36
N ASP A 168 18.49 0.88 5.54
CA ASP A 168 17.32 1.60 6.08
C ASP A 168 16.19 1.75 5.04
N ALA A 169 15.89 0.64 4.34
CA ALA A 169 14.98 0.61 3.20
C ALA A 169 14.18 -0.69 3.15
N ASN A 170 13.05 -0.66 2.45
CA ASN A 170 12.31 -1.87 2.09
C ASN A 170 13.13 -2.67 1.07
N ILE A 171 13.06 -3.99 1.17
CA ILE A 171 13.81 -4.91 0.29
C ILE A 171 12.83 -5.77 -0.47
N GLU A 172 12.85 -5.65 -1.78
CA GLU A 172 12.03 -6.41 -2.71
C GLU A 172 12.88 -7.48 -3.41
N PHE A 173 12.59 -8.77 -3.18
CA PHE A 173 13.08 -9.84 -4.02
C PHE A 173 12.03 -10.17 -5.07
N VAL A 174 12.43 -10.15 -6.35
CA VAL A 174 11.52 -10.13 -7.50
C VAL A 174 11.88 -11.22 -8.48
N GLU A 175 10.91 -12.01 -8.87
CA GLU A 175 10.99 -12.97 -9.97
C GLU A 175 10.13 -12.49 -11.15
N ARG A 176 10.63 -12.65 -12.36
CA ARG A 176 9.82 -12.42 -13.54
C ARG A 176 8.93 -13.64 -13.78
N SER A 177 7.61 -13.47 -13.69
CA SER A 177 6.63 -14.54 -13.88
C SER A 177 6.01 -14.57 -15.28
N GLY A 178 6.32 -13.55 -16.13
CA GLY A 178 5.83 -13.49 -17.52
C GLY A 178 6.10 -12.14 -18.18
N PRO A 179 5.57 -11.91 -19.38
CA PRO A 179 5.62 -10.60 -20.00
C PRO A 179 4.95 -9.55 -19.13
N GLN A 180 5.68 -8.52 -18.69
CA GLN A 180 5.19 -7.44 -17.81
C GLN A 180 4.54 -7.97 -16.52
N ARG A 181 4.98 -9.14 -16.03
CA ARG A 181 4.48 -9.77 -14.80
C ARG A 181 5.65 -10.14 -13.90
N TYR A 182 5.55 -9.76 -12.64
CA TYR A 182 6.59 -9.93 -11.64
C TYR A 182 5.99 -10.42 -10.34
N ALA A 183 6.55 -11.48 -9.75
CA ALA A 183 6.24 -11.92 -8.40
C ALA A 183 7.23 -11.26 -7.44
N ALA A 184 6.74 -10.56 -6.43
CA ALA A 184 7.57 -9.85 -5.48
C ALA A 184 7.26 -10.24 -4.03
N HIS A 185 8.32 -10.43 -3.25
CA HIS A 185 8.26 -10.64 -1.82
C HIS A 185 9.04 -9.53 -1.13
N VAL A 186 8.38 -8.86 -0.19
CA VAL A 186 8.90 -7.64 0.41
C VAL A 186 9.18 -7.84 1.88
N TRP A 187 10.39 -7.45 2.31
CA TRP A 187 10.67 -7.18 3.70
C TRP A 187 10.56 -5.67 3.94
N GLU A 188 9.50 -5.28 4.60
CA GLU A 188 9.24 -3.86 4.87
C GLU A 188 9.95 -3.39 6.13
N ARG A 189 10.47 -2.17 6.07
CA ARG A 189 11.08 -1.48 7.20
C ARG A 189 10.02 -1.24 8.29
N GLY A 190 10.27 -1.75 9.49
CA GLY A 190 9.37 -1.64 10.64
C GLY A 190 8.28 -2.72 10.69
N ALA A 191 7.92 -3.37 9.56
CA ALA A 191 6.82 -4.33 9.52
C ALA A 191 7.25 -5.78 9.22
N GLY A 192 8.44 -5.98 8.63
CA GLY A 192 8.92 -7.32 8.25
C GLY A 192 8.30 -7.84 6.96
N LEU A 193 8.04 -9.16 6.88
CA LEU A 193 7.34 -9.75 5.74
C LEU A 193 5.88 -9.38 5.77
N THR A 194 5.39 -8.76 4.68
CA THR A 194 4.00 -8.32 4.55
C THR A 194 3.28 -9.00 3.39
N GLN A 195 1.95 -8.99 3.45
CA GLN A 195 1.11 -9.56 2.39
C GLN A 195 1.07 -8.67 1.15
N ALA A 196 1.19 -7.35 1.32
CA ALA A 196 1.09 -6.39 0.23
C ALA A 196 1.77 -5.06 0.58
N CYS A 197 2.80 -4.71 -0.18
CA CYS A 197 3.44 -3.40 -0.14
C CYS A 197 3.12 -2.63 -1.43
N GLY A 198 2.26 -1.61 -1.35
CA GLY A 198 1.85 -0.83 -2.52
C GLY A 198 3.00 -0.04 -3.14
N THR A 199 3.82 0.64 -2.31
CA THR A 199 5.01 1.37 -2.77
C THR A 199 6.09 0.44 -3.30
N GLY A 200 6.26 -0.75 -2.69
CA GLY A 200 7.14 -1.80 -3.17
C GLY A 200 6.74 -2.30 -4.57
N ALA A 201 5.44 -2.55 -4.81
CA ALA A 201 4.97 -2.91 -6.14
C ALA A 201 5.24 -1.81 -7.18
N CYS A 202 5.07 -0.54 -6.82
CA CYS A 202 5.43 0.59 -7.68
C CYS A 202 6.93 0.63 -7.96
N ALA A 203 7.76 0.38 -6.94
CA ALA A 203 9.22 0.32 -7.08
C ALA A 203 9.66 -0.81 -8.01
N VAL A 204 9.05 -1.99 -7.92
CA VAL A 204 9.29 -3.14 -8.81
C VAL A 204 8.99 -2.78 -10.27
N ALA A 205 7.84 -2.17 -10.54
CA ALA A 205 7.47 -1.75 -11.89
C ALA A 205 8.45 -0.70 -12.45
N ALA A 206 8.85 0.27 -11.63
CA ALA A 206 9.82 1.29 -12.00
C ALA A 206 11.20 0.68 -12.31
N ALA A 207 11.64 -0.26 -11.48
CA ALA A 207 12.91 -0.99 -11.69
C ALA A 207 12.87 -1.84 -12.98
N ALA A 208 11.76 -2.51 -13.26
CA ALA A 208 11.59 -3.30 -14.49
C ALA A 208 11.67 -2.42 -15.76
N ILE A 209 11.06 -1.24 -15.72
CA ILE A 209 11.17 -0.27 -16.82
C ILE A 209 12.62 0.22 -16.98
N SER A 210 13.29 0.54 -15.88
CA SER A 210 14.69 0.99 -15.90
C SER A 210 15.64 -0.05 -16.49
N ARG A 211 15.35 -1.34 -16.31
CA ARG A 211 16.08 -2.46 -16.90
C ARG A 211 15.74 -2.71 -18.37
N GLY A 212 14.75 -2.02 -18.93
CA GLY A 212 14.25 -2.27 -20.29
C GLY A 212 13.41 -3.55 -20.42
N GLU A 213 12.95 -4.13 -19.29
CA GLU A 213 12.18 -5.37 -19.27
C GLU A 213 10.67 -5.13 -19.39
N ALA A 214 10.22 -3.89 -19.16
CA ALA A 214 8.84 -3.46 -19.33
C ALA A 214 8.78 -2.09 -20.00
N PRO A 215 7.78 -1.84 -20.87
CA PRO A 215 7.61 -0.53 -21.49
C PRO A 215 6.89 0.45 -20.55
N ARG A 216 7.11 1.76 -20.78
CA ARG A 216 6.30 2.82 -20.18
C ARG A 216 4.88 2.81 -20.76
N ASP A 217 3.95 3.44 -20.06
CA ASP A 217 2.54 3.59 -20.45
C ASP A 217 1.78 2.25 -20.67
N ALA A 218 2.37 1.14 -20.19
CA ALA A 218 1.74 -0.18 -20.20
C ALA A 218 1.38 -0.64 -18.80
N ASP A 219 0.44 -1.57 -18.72
CA ASP A 219 0.06 -2.21 -17.47
C ASP A 219 1.10 -3.26 -17.08
N ILE A 220 1.71 -3.08 -15.93
CA ILE A 220 2.66 -4.00 -15.31
C ILE A 220 1.97 -4.64 -14.12
N THR A 221 1.89 -5.97 -14.12
CA THR A 221 1.31 -6.73 -13.01
C THR A 221 2.40 -7.09 -12.01
N VAL A 222 2.22 -6.71 -10.76
CA VAL A 222 3.07 -7.13 -9.64
C VAL A 222 2.25 -8.00 -8.71
N GLU A 223 2.65 -9.27 -8.63
CA GLU A 223 2.04 -10.30 -7.79
C GLU A 223 2.72 -10.29 -6.43
N LEU A 224 1.95 -10.06 -5.39
CA LEU A 224 2.36 -10.05 -3.99
C LEU A 224 1.70 -11.24 -3.27
N PRO A 225 2.13 -11.68 -2.10
CA PRO A 225 1.49 -12.77 -1.38
C PRO A 225 -0.03 -12.60 -1.18
N GLY A 226 -0.50 -11.37 -0.96
CA GLY A 226 -1.92 -11.03 -0.78
C GLY A 226 -2.71 -10.88 -2.09
N GLY A 227 -2.05 -10.88 -3.27
CA GLY A 227 -2.68 -10.73 -4.58
C GLY A 227 -1.95 -9.77 -5.51
N ALA A 228 -2.56 -9.43 -6.64
CA ALA A 228 -1.92 -8.65 -7.69
C ALA A 228 -2.32 -7.17 -7.68
N LEU A 229 -1.35 -6.32 -7.98
CA LEU A 229 -1.52 -4.91 -8.31
C LEU A 229 -1.17 -4.67 -9.77
N THR A 230 -1.88 -3.78 -10.42
CA THR A 230 -1.54 -3.26 -11.74
C THR A 230 -0.90 -1.89 -11.59
N ILE A 231 0.32 -1.74 -12.09
CA ILE A 231 1.08 -0.50 -12.03
C ILE A 231 1.26 0.04 -13.44
N ARG A 232 1.04 1.33 -13.62
CA ARG A 232 1.33 2.04 -14.87
C ARG A 232 2.21 3.24 -14.56
N ILE A 233 3.28 3.41 -15.31
CA ILE A 233 4.22 4.52 -15.17
C ILE A 233 4.32 5.25 -16.52
N ASP A 234 3.96 6.54 -16.51
CA ASP A 234 3.97 7.35 -17.72
C ASP A 234 5.38 7.88 -18.09
N ALA A 235 5.47 8.59 -19.21
CA ALA A 235 6.72 9.19 -19.71
C ALA A 235 7.32 10.26 -18.76
N ARG A 236 6.55 10.72 -17.76
CA ARG A 236 6.99 11.69 -16.74
C ARG A 236 7.27 11.04 -15.39
N ASP A 237 7.44 9.71 -15.36
CA ASP A 237 7.62 8.89 -14.15
C ASP A 237 6.46 8.97 -13.13
N ARG A 238 5.26 9.43 -13.53
CA ARG A 238 4.09 9.40 -12.67
C ARG A 238 3.57 7.98 -12.60
N VAL A 239 3.34 7.54 -11.37
CA VAL A 239 2.97 6.15 -11.06
C VAL A 239 1.49 6.10 -10.68
N ARG A 240 0.74 5.24 -11.35
CA ARG A 240 -0.63 4.87 -10.99
C ARG A 240 -0.64 3.42 -10.55
N MET A 241 -1.25 3.17 -9.41
CA MET A 241 -1.38 1.84 -8.84
C MET A 241 -2.86 1.49 -8.75
N ARG A 242 -3.27 0.40 -9.39
CA ARG A 242 -4.64 -0.12 -9.37
C ARG A 242 -4.68 -1.46 -8.66
N GLY A 243 -5.63 -1.62 -7.73
CA GLY A 243 -5.85 -2.86 -7.01
C GLY A 243 -7.19 -2.91 -6.31
N PRO A 244 -7.55 -4.06 -5.72
CA PRO A 244 -8.80 -4.22 -5.00
C PRO A 244 -8.78 -3.50 -3.65
N ALA A 245 -9.98 -3.15 -3.20
CA ALA A 245 -10.28 -2.79 -1.82
C ALA A 245 -11.63 -3.41 -1.44
N GLU A 246 -11.74 -3.91 -0.21
CA GLU A 246 -12.91 -4.63 0.26
C GLU A 246 -13.26 -4.25 1.71
N LEU A 247 -14.57 -4.11 1.97
CA LEU A 247 -15.12 -4.07 3.32
C LEU A 247 -15.27 -5.49 3.86
N VAL A 248 -14.75 -5.75 5.06
CA VAL A 248 -14.90 -7.03 5.74
C VAL A 248 -16.15 -7.02 6.64
N PHE A 249 -16.22 -6.01 7.50
CA PHE A 249 -17.39 -5.82 8.38
C PHE A 249 -17.45 -4.39 8.93
N LEU A 250 -18.62 -4.05 9.48
CA LEU A 250 -18.85 -2.85 10.28
C LEU A 250 -18.92 -3.25 11.76
N GLY A 251 -18.36 -2.42 12.63
CA GLY A 251 -18.35 -2.67 14.06
C GLY A 251 -18.62 -1.42 14.88
N GLU A 252 -18.82 -1.63 16.17
CA GLU A 252 -18.99 -0.55 17.14
C GLU A 252 -18.11 -0.79 18.37
N LEU A 253 -17.30 0.22 18.71
CA LEU A 253 -16.49 0.22 19.92
C LEU A 253 -17.37 0.61 21.12
N PRO A 254 -17.22 -0.04 22.28
CA PRO A 254 -17.87 0.40 23.50
C PRO A 254 -17.56 1.87 23.79
N GLN A 255 -18.53 2.56 24.39
CA GLN A 255 -18.25 3.87 24.98
C GLN A 255 -17.40 3.64 26.24
N SER A 256 -16.22 4.20 26.28
CA SER A 256 -15.33 4.22 27.45
C SER A 256 -15.78 5.25 28.46
#